data_9d73de2f572b389d1743614eec929599
#
_entry.id   9d73de2f572b389d1743614eec929599
#
_cell.length_a   1.000
_cell.length_b   1.000
_cell.length_c   1.000
_cell.angle_alpha   90.00
_cell.angle_beta   90.00
_cell.angle_gamma   90.00
#
_symmetry.space_group_name_H-M   'P 1'
#
loop_
_entity.id
_entity.type
_entity.pdbx_description
1 polymer ?
#
loop_
_entity_poly.entity_id
_entity_poly.type
_entity_poly.pdbx_seq_one_letter_code
_entity_poly.pdbx_strand_id
1 'polypeptide(L)'
;MFKKILWRISTRLRRLFGKNARTVWISHPIFLQHQPGPNHPDRPERISAIQAALKKEGIWRHLQTAEAPEIKDAQLALVHSRNYLHELEAAQPLPGKIHRIDDDTVICHDSLQAARFAAGAVVKAVDMVMNKKAWHAFCAIRPPGHHAHSNSASGFCLVNNTAAGVMHAIAQYRLQRIAVIDFDVHFGDGTAEILQDDPRVMFFNLFETDIFPFPQAEQYAGNKNMLHTPLKPGTGSRIFRTTIREQWLPKLTAFRPELVL
;
A
#
# COMPACT_ATOMS: atom_id res chain seq x y z
N MET A 1 -16.28 -18.08 -16.44
CA MET A 1 -14.86 -18.37 -16.23
C MET A 1 -14.35 -17.80 -14.88
N PHE A 2 -14.62 -16.55 -14.54
CA PHE A 2 -14.24 -15.90 -13.28
C PHE A 2 -14.75 -16.62 -12.00
N LYS A 3 -16.02 -17.06 -11.95
CA LYS A 3 -16.59 -17.77 -10.79
C LYS A 3 -15.86 -19.08 -10.46
N LYS A 4 -15.36 -19.82 -11.45
CA LYS A 4 -14.58 -21.05 -11.24
C LYS A 4 -13.18 -20.77 -10.69
N ILE A 5 -12.58 -19.62 -11.04
CA ILE A 5 -11.26 -19.21 -10.55
C ILE A 5 -11.37 -18.76 -9.09
N LEU A 6 -12.34 -17.92 -8.76
CA LEU A 6 -12.61 -17.48 -7.39
C LEU A 6 -12.98 -18.64 -6.46
N TRP A 7 -13.78 -19.60 -6.93
CA TRP A 7 -14.11 -20.80 -6.16
C TRP A 7 -12.86 -21.68 -5.89
N ARG A 8 -11.97 -21.85 -6.88
CA ARG A 8 -10.70 -22.58 -6.71
C ARG A 8 -9.75 -21.87 -5.74
N ILE A 9 -9.68 -20.56 -5.80
CA ILE A 9 -8.88 -19.74 -4.87
C ILE A 9 -9.45 -19.86 -3.45
N SER A 10 -10.75 -19.71 -3.26
CA SER A 10 -11.40 -19.83 -1.95
C SER A 10 -11.27 -21.26 -1.36
N THR A 11 -11.36 -22.29 -2.20
CA THR A 11 -11.21 -23.68 -1.75
C THR A 11 -9.76 -24.04 -1.40
N ARG A 12 -8.80 -23.46 -2.12
CA ARG A 12 -7.37 -23.64 -1.85
C ARG A 12 -6.93 -22.89 -0.59
N LEU A 13 -7.45 -21.68 -0.37
CA LEU A 13 -7.24 -20.89 0.84
C LEU A 13 -7.88 -21.59 2.07
N ARG A 14 -9.09 -22.16 1.94
CA ARG A 14 -9.70 -22.96 3.01
C ARG A 14 -8.89 -24.22 3.37
N ARG A 15 -8.22 -24.83 2.40
CA ARG A 15 -7.32 -25.97 2.65
C ARG A 15 -6.02 -25.58 3.32
N LEU A 16 -5.47 -24.40 2.99
CA LEU A 16 -4.20 -23.91 3.54
C LEU A 16 -4.36 -23.26 4.92
N PHE A 17 -5.48 -22.60 5.18
CA PHE A 17 -5.68 -21.76 6.37
C PHE A 17 -6.84 -22.22 7.29
N GLY A 18 -7.46 -23.36 7.00
CA GLY A 18 -8.58 -23.89 7.78
C GLY A 18 -9.92 -23.19 7.53
N LYS A 19 -11.00 -23.72 8.17
CA LYS A 19 -12.36 -23.23 7.97
C LYS A 19 -12.63 -21.80 8.48
N ASN A 20 -11.68 -21.18 9.20
CA ASN A 20 -11.81 -19.90 9.88
C ASN A 20 -10.83 -18.83 9.35
N ALA A 21 -10.32 -18.95 8.11
CA ALA A 21 -9.49 -17.89 7.52
C ALA A 21 -10.30 -16.59 7.42
N ARG A 22 -10.05 -15.66 8.32
CA ARG A 22 -10.72 -14.37 8.37
C ARG A 22 -9.88 -13.34 7.62
N THR A 23 -10.44 -12.77 6.55
CA THR A 23 -9.91 -11.58 5.91
C THR A 23 -10.67 -10.38 6.48
N VAL A 24 -9.94 -9.37 6.95
CA VAL A 24 -10.53 -8.12 7.41
C VAL A 24 -10.46 -7.08 6.29
N TRP A 25 -11.58 -6.41 6.05
CA TRP A 25 -11.68 -5.18 5.28
C TRP A 25 -11.52 -4.00 6.23
N ILE A 26 -10.53 -3.15 5.99
CA ILE A 26 -10.28 -1.95 6.80
C ILE A 26 -10.47 -0.74 5.91
N SER A 27 -11.33 0.18 6.34
CA SER A 27 -11.61 1.45 5.64
C SER A 27 -12.13 2.49 6.62
N HIS A 28 -12.33 3.73 6.15
CA HIS A 28 -12.92 4.82 6.95
C HIS A 28 -13.67 5.79 6.04
N PRO A 29 -14.81 6.41 6.48
CA PRO A 29 -15.55 7.38 5.69
C PRO A 29 -14.74 8.59 5.24
N ILE A 30 -13.70 8.99 6.00
CA ILE A 30 -12.82 10.13 5.69
C ILE A 30 -12.15 9.99 4.32
N PHE A 31 -11.93 8.77 3.83
CA PHE A 31 -11.32 8.55 2.52
C PHE A 31 -12.17 9.09 1.36
N LEU A 32 -13.47 9.26 1.57
CA LEU A 32 -14.37 9.86 0.60
C LEU A 32 -14.29 11.39 0.60
N GLN A 33 -13.72 11.98 1.64
CA GLN A 33 -13.55 13.44 1.76
C GLN A 33 -12.26 13.93 1.09
N HIS A 34 -11.30 13.07 0.82
CA HIS A 34 -10.14 13.41 0.00
C HIS A 34 -10.59 13.59 -1.46
N GLN A 35 -10.65 14.86 -1.92
CA GLN A 35 -11.17 15.26 -3.23
C GLN A 35 -10.14 16.12 -3.97
N PRO A 36 -9.19 15.53 -4.68
CA PRO A 36 -8.12 16.25 -5.37
C PRO A 36 -8.58 16.98 -6.63
N GLY A 37 -9.85 16.79 -7.04
CA GLY A 37 -10.46 17.50 -8.16
C GLY A 37 -11.33 16.60 -9.04
N PRO A 38 -12.18 17.19 -9.90
CA PRO A 38 -13.24 16.44 -10.61
C PRO A 38 -12.71 15.42 -11.62
N ASN A 39 -11.54 15.65 -12.20
CA ASN A 39 -10.95 14.76 -13.23
C ASN A 39 -9.70 14.01 -12.71
N HIS A 40 -9.47 14.05 -11.41
CA HIS A 40 -8.30 13.40 -10.83
C HIS A 40 -8.48 11.88 -10.82
N PRO A 41 -7.45 11.07 -11.20
CA PRO A 41 -7.55 9.60 -11.21
C PRO A 41 -7.82 9.02 -9.82
N ASP A 42 -7.22 9.59 -8.76
CA ASP A 42 -7.52 9.20 -7.38
C ASP A 42 -8.78 9.89 -6.88
N ARG A 43 -9.93 9.28 -7.12
CA ARG A 43 -11.25 9.79 -6.76
C ARG A 43 -11.98 8.87 -5.78
N PRO A 44 -12.89 9.44 -4.95
CA PRO A 44 -13.59 8.70 -3.89
C PRO A 44 -14.31 7.44 -4.35
N GLU A 45 -14.85 7.45 -5.58
CA GLU A 45 -15.62 6.34 -6.16
C GLU A 45 -14.81 5.04 -6.27
N ARG A 46 -13.48 5.11 -6.25
CA ARG A 46 -12.61 3.91 -6.27
C ARG A 46 -12.94 2.97 -5.12
N ILE A 47 -13.10 3.48 -3.90
CA ILE A 47 -13.45 2.65 -2.73
C ILE A 47 -14.86 2.09 -2.86
N SER A 48 -15.81 2.93 -3.23
CA SER A 48 -17.21 2.53 -3.40
C SER A 48 -17.37 1.46 -4.48
N ALA A 49 -16.64 1.59 -5.59
CA ALA A 49 -16.65 0.61 -6.69
C ALA A 49 -16.10 -0.75 -6.25
N ILE A 50 -14.98 -0.78 -5.50
CA ILE A 50 -14.42 -2.02 -4.95
C ILE A 50 -15.43 -2.69 -4.02
N GLN A 51 -16.02 -1.93 -3.10
CA GLN A 51 -17.01 -2.46 -2.15
C GLN A 51 -18.24 -3.02 -2.88
N ALA A 52 -18.75 -2.28 -3.89
CA ALA A 52 -19.88 -2.72 -4.70
C ALA A 52 -19.57 -4.03 -5.45
N ALA A 53 -18.38 -4.14 -6.04
CA ALA A 53 -17.93 -5.34 -6.72
C ALA A 53 -17.84 -6.54 -5.76
N LEU A 54 -17.29 -6.37 -4.57
CA LEU A 54 -17.20 -7.42 -3.55
C LEU A 54 -18.59 -7.88 -3.07
N LYS A 55 -19.54 -6.94 -2.93
CA LYS A 55 -20.95 -7.25 -2.60
C LYS A 55 -21.61 -8.02 -3.74
N LYS A 56 -21.48 -7.57 -4.98
CA LYS A 56 -22.04 -8.20 -6.18
C LYS A 56 -21.55 -9.63 -6.35
N GLU A 57 -20.28 -9.89 -6.13
CA GLU A 57 -19.67 -11.22 -6.23
C GLU A 57 -19.91 -12.09 -4.98
N GLY A 58 -20.63 -11.60 -3.98
CA GLY A 58 -20.94 -12.31 -2.74
C GLY A 58 -19.74 -12.55 -1.81
N ILE A 59 -18.62 -11.86 -2.05
CA ILE A 59 -17.39 -11.98 -1.24
C ILE A 59 -17.57 -11.24 0.08
N TRP A 60 -18.27 -10.12 0.04
CA TRP A 60 -18.45 -9.21 1.20
C TRP A 60 -18.91 -9.91 2.48
N ARG A 61 -19.85 -10.88 2.37
CA ARG A 61 -20.37 -11.65 3.50
C ARG A 61 -19.33 -12.50 4.25
N HIS A 62 -18.17 -12.71 3.64
CA HIS A 62 -17.07 -13.49 4.21
C HIS A 62 -15.97 -12.63 4.81
N LEU A 63 -16.10 -11.30 4.71
CA LEU A 63 -15.15 -10.35 5.26
C LEU A 63 -15.57 -9.93 6.67
N GLN A 64 -14.59 -9.82 7.55
CA GLN A 64 -14.73 -9.04 8.77
C GLN A 64 -14.52 -7.57 8.39
N THR A 65 -15.28 -6.65 8.96
CA THR A 65 -15.05 -5.21 8.75
C THR A 65 -14.45 -4.58 9.99
N ALA A 66 -13.55 -3.62 9.78
CA ALA A 66 -12.98 -2.80 10.83
C ALA A 66 -12.78 -1.37 10.31
N GLU A 67 -12.93 -0.41 11.19
CA GLU A 67 -12.69 0.99 10.90
C GLU A 67 -11.21 1.33 11.12
N ALA A 68 -10.61 2.10 10.20
CA ALA A 68 -9.25 2.54 10.33
C ALA A 68 -9.11 3.56 11.48
N PRO A 69 -8.11 3.45 12.36
CA PRO A 69 -7.78 4.51 13.28
C PRO A 69 -6.91 5.57 12.60
N GLU A 70 -6.80 6.72 13.19
CA GLU A 70 -5.74 7.67 12.85
C GLU A 70 -4.39 7.15 13.35
N ILE A 71 -3.34 7.30 12.53
CA ILE A 71 -1.97 6.96 12.93
C ILE A 71 -1.45 7.96 13.96
N LYS A 72 -0.64 7.49 14.92
CA LYS A 72 0.00 8.35 15.91
C LYS A 72 1.22 9.07 15.31
N ASP A 73 1.48 10.30 15.76
CA ASP A 73 2.65 11.09 15.31
C ASP A 73 3.97 10.35 15.52
N ALA A 74 4.12 9.65 16.64
CA ALA A 74 5.30 8.84 16.89
C ALA A 74 5.50 7.70 15.88
N GLN A 75 4.44 7.18 15.27
CA GLN A 75 4.52 6.17 14.22
C GLN A 75 4.82 6.81 12.86
N LEU A 76 4.24 7.97 12.55
CA LEU A 76 4.58 8.74 11.34
C LEU A 76 6.04 9.19 11.34
N ALA A 77 6.57 9.59 12.48
CA ALA A 77 7.96 10.02 12.65
C ALA A 77 8.99 8.89 12.43
N LEU A 78 8.57 7.62 12.33
CA LEU A 78 9.42 6.51 11.92
C LEU A 78 9.66 6.47 10.40
N VAL A 79 8.84 7.19 9.64
CA VAL A 79 8.79 7.11 8.17
C VAL A 79 9.08 8.46 7.52
N HIS A 80 8.56 9.53 8.11
CA HIS A 80 8.66 10.89 7.58
C HIS A 80 9.36 11.83 8.56
N SER A 81 10.10 12.78 8.02
CA SER A 81 10.71 13.81 8.86
C SER A 81 9.65 14.74 9.47
N ARG A 82 9.95 15.27 10.65
CA ARG A 82 9.05 16.21 11.33
C ARG A 82 8.82 17.47 10.50
N ASN A 83 9.86 17.97 9.83
CA ASN A 83 9.76 19.16 8.98
C ASN A 83 8.75 18.94 7.86
N TYR A 84 8.84 17.80 7.15
CA TYR A 84 7.90 17.46 6.10
C TYR A 84 6.46 17.37 6.61
N LEU A 85 6.24 16.74 7.77
CA LEU A 85 4.90 16.65 8.35
C LEU A 85 4.34 18.04 8.70
N HIS A 86 5.16 18.95 9.23
CA HIS A 86 4.77 20.35 9.47
C HIS A 86 4.48 21.12 8.17
N GLU A 87 5.27 20.88 7.12
CA GLU A 87 5.04 21.49 5.81
C GLU A 87 3.70 21.02 5.20
N LEU A 88 3.37 19.74 5.31
CA LEU A 88 2.06 19.22 4.90
C LEU A 88 0.90 19.83 5.68
N GLU A 89 1.07 20.00 6.99
CA GLU A 89 0.07 20.65 7.85
C GLU A 89 -0.14 22.11 7.45
N ALA A 90 0.97 22.84 7.21
CA ALA A 90 0.94 24.23 6.78
C ALA A 90 0.35 24.42 5.38
N ALA A 91 0.51 23.44 4.49
CA ALA A 91 -0.02 23.47 3.13
C ALA A 91 -1.52 23.15 3.05
N GLN A 92 -2.15 22.72 4.15
CA GLN A 92 -3.56 22.32 4.15
C GLN A 92 -4.47 23.50 3.77
N PRO A 93 -5.28 23.38 2.69
CA PRO A 93 -6.13 24.49 2.25
C PRO A 93 -7.38 24.61 3.14
N LEU A 94 -8.00 25.78 3.08
CA LEU A 94 -9.29 26.04 3.72
C LEU A 94 -10.41 25.16 3.10
N PRO A 95 -11.50 24.90 3.83
CA PRO A 95 -12.64 24.15 3.33
C PRO A 95 -13.12 24.67 1.96
N GLY A 96 -13.36 23.74 1.02
CA GLY A 96 -13.80 24.06 -0.34
C GLY A 96 -12.68 24.57 -1.27
N LYS A 97 -11.44 24.63 -0.79
CA LYS A 97 -10.26 24.95 -1.61
C LYS A 97 -9.41 23.72 -1.82
N ILE A 98 -8.58 23.79 -2.85
CA ILE A 98 -7.52 22.79 -3.11
C ILE A 98 -6.18 23.50 -3.16
N HIS A 99 -5.12 22.75 -2.86
CA HIS A 99 -3.73 23.18 -3.01
C HIS A 99 -2.99 22.12 -3.82
N ARG A 100 -2.20 22.57 -4.80
CA ARG A 100 -1.39 21.70 -5.66
C ARG A 100 0.03 21.66 -5.13
N ILE A 101 0.49 20.48 -4.70
CA ILE A 101 1.85 20.28 -4.21
C ILE A 101 2.81 20.15 -5.40
N ASP A 102 2.43 19.36 -6.40
CA ASP A 102 3.12 19.19 -7.68
C ASP A 102 2.10 19.04 -8.82
N ASP A 103 2.53 18.60 -10.01
CA ASP A 103 1.70 18.53 -11.21
C ASP A 103 0.49 17.61 -11.07
N ASP A 104 0.57 16.58 -10.23
CA ASP A 104 -0.48 15.58 -10.04
C ASP A 104 -0.85 15.30 -8.58
N THR A 105 -0.11 15.83 -7.62
CA THR A 105 -0.40 15.69 -6.19
C THR A 105 -1.18 16.89 -5.67
N VAL A 106 -2.48 16.71 -5.53
CA VAL A 106 -3.42 17.78 -5.12
C VAL A 106 -4.08 17.42 -3.80
N ILE A 107 -4.12 18.38 -2.87
CA ILE A 107 -4.77 18.23 -1.57
C ILE A 107 -5.99 19.15 -1.44
N CYS A 108 -6.99 18.66 -0.73
CA CYS A 108 -8.12 19.43 -0.20
C CYS A 108 -8.02 19.51 1.33
N HIS A 109 -8.98 20.20 1.95
CA HIS A 109 -9.01 20.37 3.41
C HIS A 109 -8.86 19.07 4.20
N ASP A 110 -9.47 17.97 3.76
CA ASP A 110 -9.50 16.71 4.49
C ASP A 110 -8.40 15.73 4.08
N SER A 111 -7.51 16.11 3.15
CA SER A 111 -6.54 15.19 2.56
C SER A 111 -5.51 14.67 3.54
N LEU A 112 -4.99 15.54 4.41
CA LEU A 112 -4.00 15.13 5.40
C LEU A 112 -4.61 14.20 6.44
N GLN A 113 -5.83 14.50 6.90
CA GLN A 113 -6.54 13.61 7.80
C GLN A 113 -6.79 12.24 7.15
N ALA A 114 -7.26 12.23 5.89
CA ALA A 114 -7.43 10.98 5.14
C ALA A 114 -6.11 10.19 5.02
N ALA A 115 -4.97 10.84 4.75
CA ALA A 115 -3.66 10.21 4.69
C ALA A 115 -3.25 9.60 6.04
N ARG A 116 -3.51 10.30 7.15
CA ARG A 116 -3.23 9.79 8.50
C ARG A 116 -4.08 8.53 8.81
N PHE A 117 -5.34 8.51 8.43
CA PHE A 117 -6.20 7.32 8.56
C PHE A 117 -5.78 6.20 7.60
N ALA A 118 -5.29 6.53 6.41
CA ALA A 118 -4.80 5.53 5.46
C ALA A 118 -3.58 4.78 6.02
N ALA A 119 -2.60 5.49 6.55
CA ALA A 119 -1.47 4.89 7.25
C ALA A 119 -1.91 4.11 8.50
N GLY A 120 -2.85 4.67 9.28
CA GLY A 120 -3.44 4.01 10.45
C GLY A 120 -4.17 2.70 10.12
N ALA A 121 -4.77 2.61 8.93
CA ALA A 121 -5.39 1.38 8.45
C ALA A 121 -4.35 0.26 8.28
N VAL A 122 -3.19 0.57 7.70
CA VAL A 122 -2.12 -0.42 7.50
C VAL A 122 -1.50 -0.83 8.84
N VAL A 123 -1.27 0.10 9.76
CA VAL A 123 -0.83 -0.19 11.13
C VAL A 123 -1.82 -1.14 11.82
N LYS A 124 -3.12 -0.85 11.75
CA LYS A 124 -4.17 -1.72 12.30
C LYS A 124 -4.20 -3.09 11.64
N ALA A 125 -3.98 -3.15 10.32
CA ALA A 125 -3.90 -4.42 9.59
C ALA A 125 -2.77 -5.29 10.14
N VAL A 126 -1.58 -4.72 10.33
CA VAL A 126 -0.45 -5.39 10.97
C VAL A 126 -0.85 -5.90 12.35
N ASP A 127 -1.43 -5.06 13.21
CA ASP A 127 -1.85 -5.45 14.54
C ASP A 127 -2.87 -6.61 14.53
N MET A 128 -3.84 -6.58 13.62
CA MET A 128 -4.85 -7.63 13.53
C MET A 128 -4.26 -8.96 13.07
N VAL A 129 -3.32 -8.93 12.15
CA VAL A 129 -2.64 -10.14 11.63
C VAL A 129 -1.69 -10.70 12.70
N MET A 130 -0.83 -9.87 13.27
CA MET A 130 0.15 -10.29 14.28
C MET A 130 -0.50 -10.82 15.55
N ASN A 131 -1.63 -10.24 15.96
CA ASN A 131 -2.43 -10.71 17.10
C ASN A 131 -3.40 -11.85 16.75
N LYS A 132 -3.31 -12.43 15.55
CA LYS A 132 -4.14 -13.56 15.06
C LYS A 132 -5.64 -13.27 15.07
N LYS A 133 -6.04 -11.99 15.04
CA LYS A 133 -7.45 -11.56 14.90
C LYS A 133 -7.94 -11.69 13.46
N ALA A 134 -7.01 -11.64 12.51
CA ALA A 134 -7.21 -11.91 11.09
C ALA A 134 -6.01 -12.67 10.52
N TRP A 135 -6.20 -13.38 9.41
CA TRP A 135 -5.10 -13.99 8.65
C TRP A 135 -4.62 -13.08 7.53
N HIS A 136 -5.54 -12.28 6.98
CA HIS A 136 -5.28 -11.33 5.92
C HIS A 136 -6.04 -10.04 6.21
N ALA A 137 -5.50 -8.94 5.72
CA ALA A 137 -6.16 -7.65 5.74
C ALA A 137 -6.20 -7.06 4.32
N PHE A 138 -7.28 -6.39 3.99
CA PHE A 138 -7.43 -5.57 2.81
C PHE A 138 -7.75 -4.14 3.26
N CYS A 139 -6.79 -3.24 3.11
CA CYS A 139 -6.95 -1.84 3.42
C CYS A 139 -7.49 -1.10 2.19
N ALA A 140 -8.77 -0.76 2.20
CA ALA A 140 -9.39 0.06 1.16
C ALA A 140 -9.23 1.53 1.55
N ILE A 141 -8.12 2.10 1.15
CA ILE A 141 -7.64 3.40 1.63
C ILE A 141 -7.37 4.36 0.49
N ARG A 142 -7.43 5.65 0.79
CA ARG A 142 -7.02 6.80 -0.01
C ARG A 142 -6.58 7.92 0.93
N PRO A 143 -5.61 8.77 0.52
CA PRO A 143 -4.76 8.70 -0.67
C PRO A 143 -3.83 7.48 -0.69
N PRO A 144 -3.21 7.16 -1.84
CA PRO A 144 -2.18 6.14 -1.94
C PRO A 144 -0.90 6.56 -1.19
N GLY A 145 0.16 5.74 -1.21
CA GLY A 145 1.31 6.02 -0.36
C GLY A 145 2.69 5.73 -0.93
N HIS A 146 2.83 4.91 -1.97
CA HIS A 146 4.13 4.34 -2.36
C HIS A 146 5.10 5.34 -3.00
N HIS A 147 4.61 6.51 -3.45
CA HIS A 147 5.43 7.61 -3.96
C HIS A 147 5.79 8.66 -2.89
N ALA A 148 5.22 8.60 -1.69
CA ALA A 148 5.61 9.52 -0.62
C ALA A 148 6.98 9.14 -0.08
N HIS A 149 7.95 10.05 -0.26
CA HIS A 149 9.31 9.95 0.28
C HIS A 149 9.36 10.36 1.75
N SER A 150 10.50 10.16 2.39
CA SER A 150 10.68 10.56 3.80
C SER A 150 10.47 12.07 4.02
N ASN A 151 10.70 12.89 2.99
CA ASN A 151 10.66 14.35 3.06
C ASN A 151 9.79 15.04 2.00
N SER A 152 9.04 14.30 1.18
CA SER A 152 8.23 14.92 0.12
C SER A 152 7.02 14.06 -0.27
N ALA A 153 5.94 14.74 -0.66
CA ALA A 153 4.79 14.15 -1.33
C ALA A 153 5.08 14.03 -2.84
N SER A 154 4.49 13.05 -3.49
CA SER A 154 4.58 12.86 -4.94
C SER A 154 3.55 11.83 -5.41
N GLY A 155 3.16 11.85 -6.69
CA GLY A 155 2.33 10.80 -7.29
C GLY A 155 1.05 10.51 -6.53
N PHE A 156 0.29 11.52 -6.15
CA PHE A 156 -0.92 11.48 -5.31
C PHE A 156 -0.68 11.12 -3.85
N CYS A 157 0.55 10.75 -3.47
CA CYS A 157 0.89 10.19 -2.16
C CYS A 157 1.37 11.27 -1.20
N LEU A 158 0.76 11.32 0.00
CA LEU A 158 1.11 12.26 1.06
C LEU A 158 1.89 11.59 2.19
N VAL A 159 1.53 10.37 2.53
CA VAL A 159 2.17 9.56 3.58
C VAL A 159 2.41 8.16 3.02
N ASN A 160 3.58 7.59 3.29
CA ASN A 160 3.86 6.23 2.86
C ASN A 160 3.19 5.21 3.79
N ASN A 161 1.98 4.82 3.41
CA ASN A 161 1.14 3.92 4.20
C ASN A 161 1.80 2.56 4.46
N THR A 162 2.45 2.00 3.43
CA THR A 162 3.12 0.70 3.51
C THR A 162 4.35 0.76 4.39
N ALA A 163 5.21 1.77 4.22
CA ALA A 163 6.39 1.96 5.06
C ALA A 163 6.00 2.18 6.53
N ALA A 164 4.90 2.91 6.80
CA ALA A 164 4.38 3.07 8.16
C ALA A 164 4.00 1.72 8.79
N GLY A 165 3.35 0.83 8.03
CA GLY A 165 3.04 -0.53 8.48
C GLY A 165 4.28 -1.37 8.73
N VAL A 166 5.29 -1.30 7.85
CA VAL A 166 6.57 -1.99 7.99
C VAL A 166 7.30 -1.54 9.25
N MET A 167 7.48 -0.23 9.41
CA MET A 167 8.20 0.31 10.57
C MET A 167 7.46 0.05 11.88
N HIS A 168 6.12 0.08 11.86
CA HIS A 168 5.31 -0.35 13.01
C HIS A 168 5.53 -1.84 13.34
N ALA A 169 5.54 -2.72 12.34
CA ALA A 169 5.76 -4.15 12.54
C ALA A 169 7.14 -4.43 13.18
N ILE A 170 8.15 -3.72 12.73
CA ILE A 170 9.51 -3.79 13.30
C ILE A 170 9.54 -3.27 14.74
N ALA A 171 9.00 -2.07 14.97
CA ALA A 171 9.06 -1.43 16.27
C ALA A 171 8.24 -2.17 17.34
N GLN A 172 7.02 -2.59 16.99
CA GLN A 172 6.07 -3.17 17.93
C GLN A 172 6.24 -4.69 18.11
N TYR A 173 6.53 -5.41 17.02
CA TYR A 173 6.58 -6.88 17.02
C TYR A 173 7.98 -7.45 16.85
N ARG A 174 9.00 -6.57 16.66
CA ARG A 174 10.41 -6.93 16.51
C ARG A 174 10.66 -7.91 15.35
N LEU A 175 9.87 -7.80 14.29
CA LEU A 175 10.03 -8.65 13.12
C LEU A 175 11.38 -8.42 12.44
N GLN A 176 11.97 -9.48 11.96
CA GLN A 176 13.31 -9.50 11.34
C GLN A 176 13.25 -9.75 9.83
N ARG A 177 12.10 -10.18 9.30
CA ARG A 177 11.94 -10.47 7.87
C ARG A 177 10.54 -10.07 7.42
N ILE A 178 10.46 -8.93 6.75
CA ILE A 178 9.22 -8.39 6.19
C ILE A 178 9.39 -8.29 4.68
N ALA A 179 8.47 -8.85 3.92
CA ALA A 179 8.41 -8.65 2.48
C ALA A 179 7.37 -7.61 2.14
N VAL A 180 7.74 -6.64 1.32
CA VAL A 180 6.84 -5.70 0.68
C VAL A 180 6.74 -6.07 -0.79
N ILE A 181 5.52 -6.21 -1.32
CA ILE A 181 5.26 -6.61 -2.69
C ILE A 181 4.42 -5.53 -3.36
N ASP A 182 5.06 -4.69 -4.15
CA ASP A 182 4.43 -3.63 -4.92
C ASP A 182 4.29 -4.07 -6.38
N PHE A 183 3.06 -4.16 -6.84
CA PHE A 183 2.72 -4.49 -8.22
C PHE A 183 1.88 -3.38 -8.89
N ASP A 184 1.95 -2.17 -8.36
CA ASP A 184 1.49 -1.00 -9.08
C ASP A 184 2.25 -0.86 -10.39
N VAL A 185 1.62 -0.23 -11.39
CA VAL A 185 2.27 -0.02 -12.69
C VAL A 185 3.45 0.94 -12.59
N HIS A 186 3.45 1.83 -11.60
CA HIS A 186 4.51 2.79 -11.34
C HIS A 186 5.57 2.21 -10.39
N PHE A 187 6.78 2.69 -10.52
CA PHE A 187 7.84 2.37 -9.56
C PHE A 187 7.56 3.02 -8.20
N GLY A 188 7.52 2.23 -7.12
CA GLY A 188 7.28 2.71 -5.76
C GLY A 188 8.53 3.36 -5.14
N ASP A 189 8.96 4.48 -5.70
CA ASP A 189 10.19 5.20 -5.38
C ASP A 189 10.26 5.67 -3.93
N GLY A 190 9.16 6.20 -3.39
CA GLY A 190 9.09 6.60 -2.00
C GLY A 190 9.26 5.42 -1.03
N THR A 191 8.63 4.28 -1.34
CA THR A 191 8.81 3.05 -0.55
C THR A 191 10.24 2.53 -0.63
N ALA A 192 10.85 2.56 -1.83
CA ALA A 192 12.23 2.17 -2.05
C ALA A 192 13.19 3.06 -1.24
N GLU A 193 13.02 4.39 -1.32
CA GLU A 193 13.86 5.36 -0.60
C GLU A 193 13.81 5.13 0.91
N ILE A 194 12.63 4.96 1.49
CA ILE A 194 12.46 4.81 2.93
C ILE A 194 13.02 3.47 3.45
N LEU A 195 12.88 2.40 2.68
CA LEU A 195 13.15 1.03 3.19
C LEU A 195 14.47 0.43 2.71
N GLN A 196 15.21 1.09 1.80
CA GLN A 196 16.40 0.52 1.13
C GLN A 196 17.51 0.08 2.08
N ASP A 197 17.68 0.75 3.20
CA ASP A 197 18.80 0.52 4.13
C ASP A 197 18.44 -0.42 5.28
N ASP A 198 17.19 -0.90 5.35
CA ASP A 198 16.77 -1.80 6.41
C ASP A 198 16.93 -3.28 5.98
N PRO A 199 17.92 -4.02 6.54
CA PRO A 199 18.18 -5.40 6.15
C PRO A 199 17.07 -6.38 6.54
N ARG A 200 16.10 -5.95 7.34
CA ARG A 200 14.91 -6.74 7.73
C ARG A 200 13.81 -6.71 6.69
N VAL A 201 13.93 -5.84 5.69
CA VAL A 201 12.91 -5.64 4.66
C VAL A 201 13.43 -6.16 3.32
N MET A 202 12.61 -6.91 2.61
CA MET A 202 12.83 -7.23 1.20
C MET A 202 11.70 -6.61 0.38
N PHE A 203 12.04 -5.69 -0.52
CA PHE A 203 11.10 -4.98 -1.36
C PHE A 203 11.10 -5.55 -2.77
N PHE A 204 9.96 -6.09 -3.17
CA PHE A 204 9.69 -6.57 -4.53
C PHE A 204 8.84 -5.53 -5.23
N ASN A 205 9.36 -4.90 -6.26
CA ASN A 205 8.62 -3.93 -7.05
C ASN A 205 8.69 -4.29 -8.55
N LEU A 206 7.52 -4.44 -9.16
CA LEU A 206 7.37 -4.68 -10.57
C LEU A 206 6.62 -3.50 -11.17
N PHE A 207 7.18 -2.87 -12.19
CA PHE A 207 6.68 -1.60 -12.75
C PHE A 207 6.91 -1.54 -14.26
N GLU A 208 6.15 -0.67 -14.94
CA GLU A 208 6.34 -0.38 -16.36
C GLU A 208 7.46 0.65 -16.53
N THR A 209 8.33 0.45 -17.54
CA THR A 209 9.35 1.43 -17.91
C THR A 209 8.75 2.59 -18.69
N ASP A 210 9.48 3.69 -18.77
CA ASP A 210 9.17 4.87 -19.59
C ASP A 210 7.91 5.65 -19.14
N ILE A 211 7.47 5.44 -17.89
CA ILE A 211 6.43 6.22 -17.24
C ILE A 211 6.95 6.83 -15.92
N PHE A 212 6.17 7.71 -15.31
CA PHE A 212 6.46 8.28 -13.97
C PHE A 212 6.64 7.18 -12.91
N PRO A 213 7.53 7.35 -11.91
CA PRO A 213 8.59 8.35 -11.81
C PRO A 213 9.78 7.97 -12.71
N PHE A 214 10.24 8.94 -13.52
CA PHE A 214 11.33 8.71 -14.48
C PHE A 214 12.68 8.42 -13.80
N PRO A 215 13.67 7.85 -14.45
CA PRO A 215 14.32 6.57 -14.18
C PRO A 215 15.10 6.58 -12.88
N GLN A 216 14.50 6.03 -11.83
CA GLN A 216 15.14 6.01 -10.51
C GLN A 216 15.45 4.60 -10.01
N ALA A 217 14.95 3.55 -10.67
CA ALA A 217 15.24 2.18 -10.25
C ALA A 217 16.74 1.85 -10.28
N GLU A 218 17.52 2.52 -11.15
CA GLU A 218 18.96 2.34 -11.27
C GLU A 218 19.74 2.81 -10.04
N GLN A 219 19.26 3.84 -9.32
CA GLN A 219 19.93 4.31 -8.09
C GLN A 219 19.88 3.30 -6.96
N TYR A 220 18.97 2.33 -7.02
CA TYR A 220 18.87 1.24 -6.06
C TYR A 220 19.53 -0.05 -6.59
N ALA A 221 20.20 0.01 -7.75
CA ALA A 221 20.87 -1.13 -8.33
C ALA A 221 22.01 -1.60 -7.41
N GLY A 222 22.06 -2.92 -7.15
CA GLY A 222 23.04 -3.50 -6.26
C GLY A 222 22.61 -3.62 -4.79
N ASN A 223 21.50 -3.01 -4.39
CA ASN A 223 20.93 -3.24 -3.05
C ASN A 223 20.30 -4.65 -3.01
N LYS A 224 20.82 -5.51 -2.15
CA LYS A 224 20.40 -6.92 -2.03
C LYS A 224 18.96 -7.10 -1.55
N ASN A 225 18.41 -6.08 -0.89
CA ASN A 225 17.08 -6.10 -0.31
C ASN A 225 16.02 -5.55 -1.27
N MET A 226 16.44 -4.98 -2.42
CA MET A 226 15.57 -4.36 -3.41
C MET A 226 15.54 -5.20 -4.68
N LEU A 227 14.38 -5.78 -5.00
CA LEU A 227 14.18 -6.52 -6.24
C LEU A 227 13.27 -5.71 -7.17
N HIS A 228 13.89 -4.85 -7.97
CA HIS A 228 13.23 -4.05 -8.98
C HIS A 228 13.13 -4.83 -10.29
N THR A 229 11.93 -4.90 -10.84
CA THR A 229 11.63 -5.70 -12.03
C THR A 229 10.92 -4.83 -13.06
N PRO A 230 11.69 -4.15 -13.93
CA PRO A 230 11.12 -3.33 -14.99
C PRO A 230 10.45 -4.21 -16.06
N LEU A 231 9.27 -3.82 -16.47
CA LEU A 231 8.53 -4.42 -17.58
C LEU A 231 8.32 -3.39 -18.68
N LYS A 232 8.38 -3.86 -19.94
CA LYS A 232 8.12 -3.00 -21.10
C LYS A 232 6.64 -2.65 -21.20
N PRO A 233 6.30 -1.47 -21.77
CA PRO A 233 4.93 -1.12 -22.11
C PRO A 233 4.22 -2.23 -22.88
N GLY A 234 2.95 -2.47 -22.55
CA GLY A 234 2.15 -3.53 -23.16
C GLY A 234 2.44 -4.95 -22.67
N THR A 235 3.24 -5.12 -21.61
CA THR A 235 3.49 -6.42 -21.01
C THR A 235 2.19 -7.03 -20.46
N GLY A 236 1.80 -8.17 -21.03
CA GLY A 236 0.56 -8.87 -20.64
C GLY A 236 0.75 -9.85 -19.48
N SER A 237 -0.40 -10.36 -18.99
CA SER A 237 -0.52 -11.26 -17.84
C SER A 237 0.41 -12.48 -17.86
N ARG A 238 0.76 -13.01 -19.04
CA ARG A 238 1.65 -14.18 -19.14
C ARG A 238 3.06 -13.85 -18.66
N ILE A 239 3.65 -12.78 -19.16
CA ILE A 239 5.00 -12.34 -18.78
C ILE A 239 5.01 -11.94 -17.30
N PHE A 240 4.08 -11.10 -16.87
CA PHE A 240 3.92 -10.71 -15.47
C PHE A 240 3.94 -11.94 -14.52
N ARG A 241 3.10 -12.94 -14.78
CA ARG A 241 3.00 -14.13 -13.93
C ARG A 241 4.23 -15.03 -13.99
N THR A 242 4.90 -15.11 -15.15
CA THR A 242 6.15 -15.85 -15.30
C THR A 242 7.27 -15.19 -14.50
N THR A 243 7.39 -13.86 -14.60
CA THR A 243 8.37 -13.09 -13.83
C THR A 243 8.21 -13.30 -12.32
N ILE A 244 6.99 -13.19 -11.80
CA ILE A 244 6.74 -13.45 -10.38
C ILE A 244 7.14 -14.87 -10.00
N ARG A 245 6.74 -15.87 -10.81
CA ARG A 245 7.01 -17.29 -10.52
C ARG A 245 8.50 -17.61 -10.51
N GLU A 246 9.25 -17.07 -11.47
CA GLU A 246 10.63 -17.44 -11.72
C GLU A 246 11.64 -16.58 -10.96
N GLN A 247 11.30 -15.31 -10.72
CA GLN A 247 12.22 -14.37 -10.07
C GLN A 247 11.85 -14.08 -8.60
N TRP A 248 10.56 -13.87 -8.30
CA TRP A 248 10.13 -13.43 -6.97
C TRP A 248 9.90 -14.58 -6.00
N LEU A 249 9.14 -15.60 -6.40
CA LEU A 249 8.78 -16.69 -5.50
C LEU A 249 9.99 -17.45 -4.94
N PRO A 250 11.07 -17.74 -5.70
CA PRO A 250 12.26 -18.36 -5.14
C PRO A 250 12.93 -17.51 -4.06
N LYS A 251 13.07 -16.19 -4.32
CA LYS A 251 13.69 -15.24 -3.36
C LYS A 251 12.82 -15.06 -2.12
N LEU A 252 11.51 -14.89 -2.31
CA LEU A 252 10.54 -14.79 -1.22
C LEU A 252 10.57 -16.05 -0.33
N THR A 253 10.63 -17.22 -0.95
CA THR A 253 10.72 -18.51 -0.23
C THR A 253 12.03 -18.62 0.55
N ALA A 254 13.15 -18.19 -0.03
CA ALA A 254 14.45 -18.20 0.63
C ALA A 254 14.51 -17.19 1.78
N PHE A 255 13.92 -16.01 1.62
CA PHE A 255 13.86 -14.97 2.64
C PHE A 255 12.98 -15.36 3.84
N ARG A 256 11.96 -16.19 3.64
CA ARG A 256 11.01 -16.68 4.65
C ARG A 256 10.42 -15.54 5.48
N PRO A 257 9.67 -14.63 4.89
CA PRO A 257 9.13 -13.48 5.60
C PRO A 257 8.19 -13.92 6.74
N GLU A 258 8.20 -13.16 7.82
CA GLU A 258 7.27 -13.30 8.94
C GLU A 258 5.97 -12.54 8.69
N LEU A 259 6.06 -11.52 7.83
CA LEU A 259 4.93 -10.70 7.37
C LEU A 259 5.13 -10.33 5.90
N VAL A 260 4.02 -10.25 5.16
CA VAL A 260 3.98 -9.75 3.78
C VAL A 260 2.96 -8.61 3.71
N LEU A 261 3.39 -7.45 3.16
CA LEU A 261 2.54 -6.30 2.87
C LEU A 261 2.46 -6.07 1.36
#